data_f0aeae5ba4cd486d1fedaf035e10c29d
#
_entry.id   f0aeae5ba4cd486d1fedaf035e10c29d
#
_cell.length_a   1.000
_cell.length_b   1.000
_cell.length_c   1.000
_cell.angle_alpha   90.00
_cell.angle_beta   90.00
_cell.angle_gamma   90.00
#
_symmetry.space_group_name_H-M   'P 1'
#
loop_
_entity.id
_entity.type
_entity.pdbx_description
1 polymer ?
#
loop_
_entity_poly.entity_id
_entity_poly.type
_entity_poly.pdbx_seq_one_letter_code
_entity_poly.pdbx_strand_id
1 'polypeptide(L)'
;MSEYRLVMKGVVKTFPGVKALDHAQLELRPGKVMALMGENGAGKSTLMKCMFGIYKMDEGEIEYEGEKVTIPTPLDALNRGIAMVHQELQPIPARTVAENIWLGRYPTKKIGPITIVDHSKMYADTDALLKKLKLQINSHAKLGSLS
;
A
#
# COMPACT_ATOMS: atom_id res chain seq x y z
N MET A 1 -15.13 18.67 -8.08
CA MET A 1 -14.52 17.47 -7.43
C MET A 1 -15.02 16.26 -8.17
N SER A 2 -14.15 15.28 -8.43
CA SER A 2 -14.57 14.02 -9.07
C SER A 2 -15.55 13.29 -8.15
N GLU A 3 -16.59 12.67 -8.72
CA GLU A 3 -17.54 11.82 -8.00
C GLU A 3 -16.84 10.59 -7.40
N TYR A 4 -15.77 10.14 -8.06
CA TYR A 4 -14.99 8.98 -7.67
C TYR A 4 -13.60 9.39 -7.18
N ARG A 5 -13.14 8.70 -6.14
CA ARG A 5 -11.77 8.80 -5.63
C ARG A 5 -10.78 8.06 -6.52
N LEU A 6 -11.18 6.88 -6.99
CA LEU A 6 -10.40 6.04 -7.87
C LEU A 6 -11.34 5.28 -8.80
N VAL A 7 -10.96 5.19 -10.06
CA VAL A 7 -11.64 4.38 -11.07
C VAL A 7 -10.61 3.55 -11.83
N MET A 8 -10.90 2.28 -12.00
CA MET A 8 -10.17 1.39 -12.92
C MET A 8 -11.13 0.97 -14.03
N LYS A 9 -10.71 1.12 -15.29
CA LYS A 9 -11.54 0.82 -16.47
C LYS A 9 -10.83 -0.12 -17.40
N GLY A 10 -11.54 -1.17 -17.85
CA GLY A 10 -11.07 -2.07 -18.90
C GLY A 10 -9.79 -2.81 -18.57
N VAL A 11 -9.57 -3.12 -17.28
CA VAL A 11 -8.30 -3.72 -16.83
C VAL A 11 -8.16 -5.14 -17.32
N VAL A 12 -7.13 -5.40 -18.10
CA VAL A 12 -6.73 -6.74 -18.54
C VAL A 12 -5.42 -7.13 -17.89
N LYS A 13 -5.36 -8.37 -17.39
CA LYS A 13 -4.13 -8.97 -16.90
C LYS A 13 -4.06 -10.45 -17.25
N THR A 14 -3.04 -10.81 -18.00
CA THR A 14 -2.77 -12.19 -18.42
C THR A 14 -1.48 -12.69 -17.77
N PHE A 15 -1.51 -13.92 -17.32
CA PHE A 15 -0.34 -14.69 -16.87
C PHE A 15 -0.18 -15.91 -17.81
N PRO A 16 0.98 -16.57 -17.83
CA PRO A 16 1.14 -17.76 -18.63
C PRO A 16 0.03 -18.78 -18.37
N GLY A 17 -0.77 -19.06 -19.41
CA GLY A 17 -1.89 -20.03 -19.37
C GLY A 17 -3.21 -19.53 -18.79
N VAL A 18 -3.30 -18.26 -18.27
CA VAL A 18 -4.56 -17.77 -17.72
C VAL A 18 -4.74 -16.25 -17.91
N LYS A 19 -5.91 -15.84 -18.38
CA LYS A 19 -6.35 -14.44 -18.33
C LYS A 19 -7.01 -14.20 -16.97
N ALA A 20 -6.29 -13.58 -16.05
CA ALA A 20 -6.74 -13.38 -14.68
C ALA A 20 -7.72 -12.20 -14.53
N LEU A 21 -7.64 -11.21 -15.41
CA LEU A 21 -8.58 -10.09 -15.52
C LEU A 21 -8.93 -9.90 -16.98
N ASP A 22 -10.23 -9.77 -17.27
CA ASP A 22 -10.77 -9.52 -18.59
C ASP A 22 -11.70 -8.30 -18.53
N HIS A 23 -11.19 -7.14 -18.93
CA HIS A 23 -11.89 -5.84 -18.91
C HIS A 23 -12.53 -5.51 -17.56
N ALA A 24 -11.85 -5.87 -16.46
CA ALA A 24 -12.34 -5.63 -15.11
C ALA A 24 -12.47 -4.13 -14.81
N GLN A 25 -13.44 -3.80 -13.95
CA GLN A 25 -13.74 -2.43 -13.56
C GLN A 25 -13.84 -2.31 -12.04
N LEU A 26 -13.46 -1.15 -11.51
CA LEU A 26 -13.61 -0.81 -10.09
C LEU A 26 -13.84 0.69 -9.95
N GLU A 27 -14.81 1.07 -9.13
CA GLU A 27 -15.12 2.46 -8.83
C GLU A 27 -15.18 2.66 -7.31
N LEU A 28 -14.36 3.57 -6.78
CA LEU A 28 -14.31 3.89 -5.37
C LEU A 28 -14.77 5.34 -5.15
N ARG A 29 -15.78 5.53 -4.30
CA ARG A 29 -16.28 6.86 -3.92
C ARG A 29 -15.67 7.31 -2.60
N PRO A 30 -15.40 8.62 -2.43
CA PRO A 30 -14.92 9.15 -1.16
C PRO A 30 -15.88 8.81 -0.01
N GLY A 31 -15.31 8.41 1.14
CA GLY A 31 -16.09 8.11 2.35
C GLY A 31 -17.03 6.90 2.27
N LYS A 32 -16.92 6.07 1.23
CA LYS A 32 -17.71 4.84 1.07
C LYS A 32 -16.83 3.61 1.19
N VAL A 33 -17.43 2.52 1.64
CA VAL A 33 -16.80 1.19 1.64
C VAL A 33 -17.32 0.43 0.41
N MET A 34 -16.39 -0.11 -0.39
CA MET A 34 -16.69 -0.98 -1.53
C MET A 34 -16.30 -2.41 -1.16
N ALA A 35 -17.25 -3.34 -1.28
CA ALA A 35 -16.98 -4.76 -1.13
C ALA A 35 -16.75 -5.40 -2.51
N LEU A 36 -15.59 -6.02 -2.68
CA LEU A 36 -15.26 -6.80 -3.88
C LEU A 36 -15.51 -8.28 -3.58
N MET A 37 -16.60 -8.83 -4.13
CA MET A 37 -17.04 -10.20 -3.89
C MET A 37 -16.78 -11.08 -5.10
N GLY A 38 -16.67 -12.39 -4.87
CA GLY A 38 -16.45 -13.40 -5.92
C GLY A 38 -15.74 -14.64 -5.37
N GLU A 39 -15.76 -15.71 -6.13
CA GLU A 39 -15.13 -16.99 -5.78
C GLU A 39 -13.59 -16.89 -5.74
N ASN A 40 -12.95 -17.93 -5.18
CA ASN A 40 -11.49 -18.03 -5.24
C ASN A 40 -11.07 -18.18 -6.71
N GLY A 41 -10.04 -17.42 -7.10
CA GLY A 41 -9.61 -17.35 -8.50
C GLY A 41 -10.34 -16.33 -9.38
N ALA A 42 -11.39 -15.64 -8.89
CA ALA A 42 -12.12 -14.62 -9.66
C ALA A 42 -11.33 -13.31 -9.95
N GLY A 43 -10.02 -13.28 -9.75
CA GLY A 43 -9.19 -12.13 -10.09
C GLY A 43 -9.16 -11.00 -9.06
N LYS A 44 -9.89 -11.08 -7.92
CA LYS A 44 -9.96 -10.00 -6.92
C LYS A 44 -8.60 -9.51 -6.44
N SER A 45 -7.75 -10.43 -6.00
CA SER A 45 -6.40 -10.10 -5.54
C SER A 45 -5.50 -9.58 -6.67
N THR A 46 -5.72 -10.05 -7.89
CA THR A 46 -4.99 -9.57 -9.07
C THR A 46 -5.35 -8.12 -9.37
N LEU A 47 -6.65 -7.77 -9.33
CA LEU A 47 -7.11 -6.40 -9.52
C LEU A 47 -6.51 -5.45 -8.47
N MET A 48 -6.53 -5.85 -7.17
CA MET A 48 -5.91 -5.06 -6.10
C MET A 48 -4.40 -4.92 -6.29
N LYS A 49 -3.71 -5.98 -6.72
CA LYS A 49 -2.26 -5.92 -7.01
C LYS A 49 -1.93 -5.03 -8.22
N CYS A 50 -2.80 -4.98 -9.23
CA CYS A 50 -2.70 -4.01 -10.33
C CYS A 50 -2.89 -2.57 -9.83
N MET A 51 -3.91 -2.31 -9.01
CA MET A 51 -4.16 -1.01 -8.41
C MET A 51 -2.98 -0.53 -7.56
N PHE A 52 -2.33 -1.44 -6.85
CA PHE A 52 -1.19 -1.14 -5.97
C PHE A 52 0.17 -1.12 -6.69
N GLY A 53 0.21 -1.35 -8.01
CA GLY A 53 1.46 -1.32 -8.78
C GLY A 53 2.38 -2.53 -8.57
N ILE A 54 1.87 -3.62 -7.99
CA ILE A 54 2.61 -4.90 -7.89
C ILE A 54 2.63 -5.61 -9.24
N TYR A 55 1.48 -5.58 -9.95
CA TYR A 55 1.37 -6.08 -11.29
C TYR A 55 1.09 -4.94 -12.27
N LYS A 56 1.85 -4.89 -13.36
CA LYS A 56 1.55 -4.01 -14.48
C LYS A 56 0.33 -4.57 -15.20
N MET A 57 -0.68 -3.72 -15.46
CA MET A 57 -1.82 -4.06 -16.33
C MET A 57 -1.32 -4.22 -17.76
N ASP A 58 -1.93 -5.14 -18.51
CA ASP A 58 -1.65 -5.32 -19.92
C ASP A 58 -2.47 -4.32 -20.74
N GLU A 59 -3.75 -4.08 -20.30
CA GLU A 59 -4.63 -3.06 -20.85
C GLU A 59 -5.43 -2.38 -19.72
N GLY A 60 -6.07 -1.27 -20.05
CA GLY A 60 -6.92 -0.51 -19.15
C GLY A 60 -6.26 0.75 -18.61
N GLU A 61 -6.99 1.47 -17.78
CA GLU A 61 -6.55 2.73 -17.21
C GLU A 61 -6.98 2.88 -15.75
N ILE A 62 -6.24 3.73 -15.04
CA ILE A 62 -6.56 4.15 -13.68
C ILE A 62 -6.74 5.66 -13.68
N GLU A 63 -7.87 6.10 -13.12
CA GLU A 63 -8.11 7.50 -12.76
C GLU A 63 -8.07 7.64 -11.24
N TYR A 64 -7.33 8.61 -10.73
CA TYR A 64 -7.25 8.94 -9.33
C TYR A 64 -7.58 10.42 -9.14
N GLU A 65 -8.61 10.71 -8.33
CA GLU A 65 -9.14 12.08 -8.11
C GLU A 65 -9.53 12.82 -9.41
N GLY A 66 -9.96 12.06 -10.43
CA GLY A 66 -10.39 12.58 -11.73
C GLY A 66 -9.26 12.77 -12.75
N GLU A 67 -8.03 12.42 -12.40
CA GLU A 67 -6.89 12.47 -13.30
C GLU A 67 -6.43 11.06 -13.70
N LYS A 68 -6.11 10.87 -14.96
CA LYS A 68 -5.51 9.61 -15.44
C LYS A 68 -4.09 9.49 -14.88
N VAL A 69 -3.83 8.39 -14.21
CA VAL A 69 -2.56 8.14 -13.54
C VAL A 69 -1.96 6.79 -13.93
N THR A 70 -0.64 6.71 -13.82
CA THR A 70 0.09 5.45 -13.86
C THR A 70 0.67 5.16 -12.47
N ILE A 71 0.53 3.93 -12.00
CA ILE A 71 1.04 3.46 -10.72
C ILE A 71 2.02 2.31 -11.00
N PRO A 72 3.28 2.61 -11.34
CA PRO A 72 4.24 1.60 -11.77
C PRO A 72 4.81 0.78 -10.61
N THR A 73 4.77 1.30 -9.38
CA THR A 73 5.34 0.63 -8.21
C THR A 73 4.45 0.79 -6.97
N PRO A 74 4.57 -0.09 -5.97
CA PRO A 74 3.89 0.08 -4.67
C PRO A 74 4.24 1.40 -3.97
N LEU A 75 5.45 1.93 -4.16
CA LEU A 75 5.84 3.20 -3.58
C LEU A 75 5.03 4.37 -4.19
N ASP A 76 4.77 4.32 -5.51
CA ASP A 76 3.93 5.32 -6.17
C ASP A 76 2.49 5.28 -5.65
N ALA A 77 1.94 4.07 -5.40
CA ALA A 77 0.64 3.91 -4.76
C ALA A 77 0.60 4.54 -3.36
N LEU A 78 1.60 4.21 -2.53
CA LEU A 78 1.73 4.75 -1.18
C LEU A 78 1.87 6.27 -1.16
N ASN A 79 2.65 6.85 -2.07
CA ASN A 79 2.81 8.30 -2.19
C ASN A 79 1.52 9.02 -2.59
N ARG A 80 0.59 8.33 -3.24
CA ARG A 80 -0.78 8.81 -3.55
C ARG A 80 -1.77 8.56 -2.42
N GLY A 81 -1.36 7.93 -1.31
CA GLY A 81 -2.23 7.58 -0.19
C GLY A 81 -3.03 6.30 -0.40
N ILE A 82 -2.70 5.51 -1.41
CA ILE A 82 -3.27 4.17 -1.62
C ILE A 82 -2.45 3.18 -0.79
N ALA A 83 -3.07 2.51 0.17
CA ALA A 83 -2.43 1.50 0.99
C ALA A 83 -3.13 0.14 0.83
N MET A 84 -2.37 -0.94 1.00
CA MET A 84 -2.88 -2.30 0.92
C MET A 84 -2.46 -3.10 2.15
N VAL A 85 -3.41 -3.82 2.75
CA VAL A 85 -3.13 -4.82 3.78
C VAL A 85 -3.02 -6.18 3.09
N HIS A 86 -1.86 -6.81 3.20
CA HIS A 86 -1.61 -8.14 2.64
C HIS A 86 -2.19 -9.24 3.54
N GLN A 87 -2.55 -10.37 2.94
CA GLN A 87 -3.03 -11.54 3.68
C GLN A 87 -1.96 -12.12 4.59
N GLU A 88 -0.72 -12.17 4.10
CA GLU A 88 0.44 -12.62 4.86
C GLU A 88 1.28 -11.42 5.26
N LEU A 89 1.38 -11.22 6.56
CA LEU A 89 2.32 -10.25 7.12
C LEU A 89 3.70 -10.91 7.17
N GLN A 90 4.69 -10.27 6.59
CA GLN A 90 6.09 -10.71 6.62
C GLN A 90 6.93 -9.71 7.43
N PRO A 91 6.71 -9.62 8.75
CA PRO A 91 7.49 -8.73 9.59
C PRO A 91 8.93 -9.25 9.70
N ILE A 92 9.86 -8.34 9.98
CA ILE A 92 11.27 -8.69 10.22
C ILE A 92 11.47 -8.80 11.74
N PRO A 93 11.53 -10.02 12.32
CA PRO A 93 11.56 -10.21 13.77
C PRO A 93 12.79 -9.60 14.45
N ALA A 94 13.92 -9.56 13.74
CA ALA A 94 15.18 -9.01 14.24
C ALA A 94 15.20 -7.48 14.33
N ARG A 95 14.25 -6.79 13.68
CA ARG A 95 14.12 -5.34 13.68
C ARG A 95 13.15 -4.86 14.74
N THR A 96 13.26 -3.59 15.11
CA THR A 96 12.36 -2.98 16.07
C THR A 96 10.96 -2.76 15.47
N VAL A 97 9.97 -2.52 16.34
CA VAL A 97 8.61 -2.15 15.92
C VAL A 97 8.65 -0.94 15.01
N ALA A 98 9.38 0.10 15.39
CA ALA A 98 9.52 1.31 14.57
C ALA A 98 10.16 1.00 13.20
N GLU A 99 11.24 0.22 13.14
CA GLU A 99 11.88 -0.14 11.88
C GLU A 99 10.95 -0.95 10.95
N ASN A 100 10.10 -1.81 11.50
CA ASN A 100 9.10 -2.54 10.72
C ASN A 100 8.00 -1.63 10.16
N ILE A 101 7.50 -0.67 10.97
CA ILE A 101 6.47 0.29 10.55
C ILE A 101 6.98 1.19 9.42
N TRP A 102 8.24 1.60 9.49
CA TRP A 102 8.85 2.52 8.53
C TRP A 102 9.62 1.81 7.39
N LEU A 103 9.51 0.50 7.29
CA LEU A 103 10.24 -0.27 6.27
C LEU A 103 9.96 0.28 4.86
N GLY A 104 11.04 0.63 4.14
CA GLY A 104 10.97 1.23 2.81
C GLY A 104 10.59 2.72 2.77
N ARG A 105 10.24 3.35 3.90
CA ARG A 105 9.82 4.77 3.98
C ARG A 105 10.43 5.48 5.19
N TYR A 106 11.68 5.19 5.52
CA TYR A 106 12.34 5.77 6.68
C TYR A 106 12.34 7.31 6.62
N PRO A 107 11.97 8.02 7.70
CA PRO A 107 12.20 9.44 7.80
C PRO A 107 13.68 9.75 7.60
N THR A 108 13.97 10.77 6.82
CA THR A 108 15.36 11.15 6.52
C THR A 108 15.61 12.60 6.90
N LYS A 109 16.87 12.91 7.21
CA LYS A 109 17.37 14.28 7.39
C LYS A 109 18.64 14.50 6.59
N LYS A 110 18.86 15.74 6.18
CA LYS A 110 20.07 16.15 5.49
C LYS A 110 21.12 16.61 6.49
N ILE A 111 22.35 16.14 6.34
CA ILE A 111 23.53 16.65 7.02
C ILE A 111 24.52 17.07 5.93
N GLY A 112 24.54 18.36 5.61
CA GLY A 112 25.24 18.86 4.42
C GLY A 112 24.71 18.23 3.13
N PRO A 113 25.55 17.63 2.26
CA PRO A 113 25.11 16.99 1.03
C PRO A 113 24.57 15.57 1.22
N ILE A 114 24.68 15.00 2.43
CA ILE A 114 24.33 13.59 2.69
C ILE A 114 22.94 13.48 3.30
N THR A 115 22.14 12.56 2.78
CA THR A 115 20.84 12.19 3.38
C THR A 115 21.00 10.93 4.22
N ILE A 116 20.61 11.00 5.48
CA ILE A 116 20.67 9.89 6.43
C ILE A 116 19.30 9.64 7.05
N VAL A 117 19.08 8.42 7.59
CA VAL A 117 17.86 8.10 8.34
C VAL A 117 17.79 8.94 9.62
N ASP A 118 16.63 9.55 9.86
CA ASP A 118 16.35 10.25 11.12
C ASP A 118 15.69 9.29 12.12
N HIS A 119 16.52 8.58 12.87
CA HIS A 119 16.05 7.63 13.87
C HIS A 119 15.21 8.30 14.95
N SER A 120 15.58 9.51 15.40
CA SER A 120 14.83 10.22 16.45
C SER A 120 13.40 10.53 15.99
N LYS A 121 13.26 11.02 14.75
CA LYS A 121 11.94 11.27 14.15
C LYS A 121 11.17 9.96 13.96
N MET A 122 11.82 8.91 13.50
CA MET A 122 11.20 7.59 13.28
C MET A 122 10.55 7.05 14.55
N TYR A 123 11.26 7.08 15.66
CA TYR A 123 10.73 6.61 16.95
C TYR A 123 9.63 7.53 17.48
N ALA A 124 9.82 8.85 17.43
CA ALA A 124 8.81 9.80 17.90
C ALA A 124 7.48 9.68 17.12
N ASP A 125 7.55 9.58 15.79
CA ASP A 125 6.36 9.40 14.94
C ASP A 125 5.69 8.03 15.21
N THR A 126 6.48 6.99 15.49
CA THR A 126 5.95 5.67 15.86
C THR A 126 5.22 5.71 17.19
N ASP A 127 5.79 6.33 18.22
CA ASP A 127 5.17 6.44 19.54
C ASP A 127 3.86 7.24 19.45
N ALA A 128 3.83 8.32 18.66
CA ALA A 128 2.63 9.09 18.41
C ALA A 128 1.54 8.24 17.71
N LEU A 129 1.93 7.42 16.73
CA LEU A 129 1.02 6.50 16.03
C LEU A 129 0.46 5.44 16.99
N LEU A 130 1.31 4.77 17.77
CA LEU A 130 0.91 3.75 18.73
C LEU A 130 -0.06 4.33 19.78
N LYS A 131 0.23 5.53 20.29
CA LYS A 131 -0.65 6.25 21.20
C LYS A 131 -2.01 6.56 20.57
N LYS A 132 -2.04 7.02 19.31
CA LYS A 132 -3.28 7.28 18.56
C LYS A 132 -4.13 6.01 18.41
N LEU A 133 -3.48 4.88 18.20
CA LEU A 133 -4.11 3.56 18.08
C LEU A 133 -4.45 2.92 19.44
N LYS A 134 -4.09 3.59 20.57
CA LYS A 134 -4.26 3.09 21.94
C LYS A 134 -3.53 1.75 22.19
N LEU A 135 -2.41 1.54 21.50
CA LEU A 135 -1.56 0.36 21.66
C LEU A 135 -0.43 0.66 22.66
N GLN A 136 -0.26 -0.23 23.64
CA GLN A 136 0.82 -0.15 24.63
C GLN A 136 2.01 -1.02 24.19
N ILE A 137 2.67 -0.63 23.13
CA ILE A 137 3.82 -1.33 22.55
C ILE A 137 5.03 -0.40 22.60
N ASN A 138 6.18 -0.93 23.02
CA ASN A 138 7.43 -0.19 22.99
C ASN A 138 7.97 -0.16 21.55
N SER A 139 8.09 1.03 20.96
CA SER A 139 8.60 1.20 19.58
C SER A 139 10.04 0.71 19.38
N HIS A 140 10.84 0.67 20.46
CA HIS A 140 12.21 0.16 20.45
C HIS A 140 12.33 -1.35 20.65
N ALA A 141 11.25 -2.04 21.06
CA ALA A 141 11.29 -3.48 21.22
C ALA A 141 11.50 -4.17 19.87
N LYS A 142 12.27 -5.24 19.86
CA LYS A 142 12.37 -6.11 18.68
C LYS A 142 11.03 -6.80 18.45
N LEU A 143 10.56 -6.83 17.21
CA LEU A 143 9.26 -7.39 16.90
C LEU A 143 9.15 -8.88 17.29
N GLY A 144 10.21 -9.64 17.12
CA GLY A 144 10.26 -11.05 17.53
C GLY A 144 10.22 -11.31 19.04
N SER A 145 10.31 -10.26 19.88
CA SER A 145 10.15 -10.38 21.34
C SER A 145 8.73 -10.08 21.80
N LEU A 146 7.85 -9.68 20.89
CA LEU A 146 6.43 -9.46 21.16
C LEU A 146 5.69 -10.77 20.85
N SER A 147 5.33 -11.50 21.86
CA SER A 147 4.53 -12.73 21.78
C SER A 147 3.07 -12.44 22.04
#